data_ccaaec8672f0bc1ef81d4d87a9f07d67
#
_entry.id   ccaaec8672f0bc1ef81d4d87a9f07d67
#
_cell.length_a   1.000
_cell.length_b   1.000
_cell.length_c   1.000
_cell.angle_alpha   90.00
_cell.angle_beta   90.00
_cell.angle_gamma   90.00
#
_symmetry.space_group_name_H-M   'P 1'
#
loop_
_entity.id
_entity.type
_entity.pdbx_description
1 polymer ?
#
loop_
_entity_poly.entity_id
_entity_poly.type
_entity_poly.pdbx_seq_one_letter_code
_entity_poly.pdbx_strand_id
1 'polypeptide(L)'
;SSDVCSSDLAPMVFKEGTTTMPLTGPNKSTTLPFYVSNETIFKFAIDTSSILIGTDGVTRYIVVITNPSGGEQIQYEGIRCDSYQWRLYGNYDNNKWAPNPLSSWNMIKMHVPNRYQGALASGALCNFNSQEKSMKSIMNSLDPNNFIGGIKPTNSYGDR
;
A
#
# COMPACT_ATOMS: atom_id res chain seq x y z
N SER A 1 -17.06 20.10 -32.47
CA SER A 1 -17.45 18.99 -33.27
C SER A 1 -17.76 17.79 -32.40
N SER A 2 -18.45 16.82 -32.97
CA SER A 2 -18.82 15.62 -32.23
C SER A 2 -17.61 14.77 -31.83
N ASP A 3 -16.53 14.89 -32.59
CA ASP A 3 -15.31 14.13 -32.25
C ASP A 3 -14.73 14.56 -30.93
N VAL A 4 -14.79 15.84 -30.64
CA VAL A 4 -14.30 16.35 -29.37
C VAL A 4 -15.09 15.74 -28.22
N CYS A 5 -16.41 15.66 -28.35
CA CYS A 5 -17.24 15.08 -27.31
C CYS A 5 -16.94 13.58 -27.15
N SER A 6 -16.74 12.89 -28.26
CA SER A 6 -16.39 11.48 -28.21
C SER A 6 -15.07 11.25 -27.48
N SER A 7 -14.09 12.09 -27.76
CA SER A 7 -12.80 12.01 -27.08
C SER A 7 -12.94 12.23 -25.59
N ASP A 8 -13.77 13.19 -25.20
CA ASP A 8 -13.99 13.49 -23.78
C ASP A 8 -14.63 12.34 -23.04
N LEU A 9 -15.43 11.55 -23.74
CA LEU A 9 -16.13 10.43 -23.14
C LEU A 9 -15.32 9.13 -23.17
N ALA A 10 -14.21 9.10 -23.90
CA ALA A 10 -13.38 7.92 -23.99
C ALA A 10 -12.68 7.68 -22.65
N PRO A 11 -12.59 6.43 -22.19
CA PRO A 11 -11.87 6.13 -20.95
C PRO A 11 -10.40 6.49 -21.11
N MET A 12 -9.81 7.00 -20.04
CA MET A 12 -8.38 7.23 -19.99
C MET A 12 -7.66 5.90 -19.94
N VAL A 13 -6.68 5.72 -20.82
CA VAL A 13 -5.85 4.54 -20.78
C VAL A 13 -4.80 4.71 -19.68
N PHE A 14 -4.74 3.75 -18.78
CA PHE A 14 -3.74 3.79 -17.72
C PHE A 14 -2.35 3.69 -18.30
N LYS A 15 -1.48 4.58 -17.86
CA LYS A 15 -0.08 4.53 -18.25
C LYS A 15 0.76 4.72 -17.00
N GLU A 16 1.44 3.65 -16.62
CA GLU A 16 2.26 3.68 -15.42
C GLU A 16 3.51 4.52 -15.66
N GLY A 17 3.82 5.38 -14.69
CA GLY A 17 5.06 6.15 -14.73
C GLY A 17 6.25 5.30 -14.32
N THR A 18 7.43 5.91 -14.41
CA THR A 18 8.66 5.23 -14.00
C THR A 18 8.68 5.08 -12.48
N THR A 19 9.02 3.88 -12.03
CA THR A 19 9.19 3.59 -10.60
C THR A 19 10.66 3.56 -10.26
N THR A 20 11.05 4.36 -9.27
CA THR A 20 12.41 4.38 -8.77
C THR A 20 12.43 3.68 -7.42
N MET A 21 13.33 2.68 -7.26
CA MET A 21 13.46 1.99 -5.98
C MET A 21 13.90 2.97 -4.90
N PRO A 22 13.44 2.77 -3.66
CA PRO A 22 13.93 3.59 -2.55
C PRO A 22 15.42 3.45 -2.40
N LEU A 23 16.07 4.48 -1.87
CA LEU A 23 17.53 4.47 -1.67
C LEU A 23 17.93 3.65 -0.44
N THR A 24 17.03 3.58 0.55
CA THR A 24 17.31 2.90 1.81
C THR A 24 16.15 2.00 2.17
N GLY A 25 16.35 1.14 3.16
CA GLY A 25 15.29 0.33 3.70
C GLY A 25 14.30 1.17 4.50
N PRO A 26 13.31 0.53 5.14
CA PRO A 26 12.30 1.26 5.88
C PRO A 26 12.89 2.03 7.05
N ASN A 27 12.33 3.20 7.29
CA ASN A 27 12.72 4.03 8.42
C ASN A 27 11.88 3.64 9.62
N LYS A 28 12.52 3.08 10.64
CA LYS A 28 11.80 2.57 11.81
C LYS A 28 11.01 3.64 12.54
N SER A 29 11.51 4.87 12.54
CA SER A 29 10.84 5.95 13.26
C SER A 29 9.53 6.38 12.59
N THR A 30 9.34 6.08 11.32
CA THR A 30 8.14 6.44 10.57
C THR A 30 7.32 5.23 10.13
N THR A 31 7.72 4.03 10.55
CA THR A 31 7.00 2.81 10.22
C THR A 31 5.89 2.58 11.24
N LEU A 32 4.65 2.52 10.76
CA LEU A 32 3.48 2.40 11.60
C LEU A 32 2.77 1.07 11.35
N PRO A 33 2.25 0.44 12.42
CA PRO A 33 1.48 -0.79 12.25
C PRO A 33 0.13 -0.51 11.61
N PHE A 34 -0.39 -1.50 10.92
CA PHE A 34 -1.77 -1.46 10.46
C PHE A 34 -2.42 -2.81 10.65
N TYR A 35 -3.73 -2.78 10.87
CA TYR A 35 -4.50 -3.98 11.15
C TYR A 35 -4.92 -4.66 9.84
N VAL A 36 -4.80 -5.97 9.79
CA VAL A 36 -5.24 -6.75 8.63
C VAL A 36 -6.42 -7.64 9.01
N SER A 37 -6.23 -8.53 9.98
CA SER A 37 -7.31 -9.40 10.42
C SER A 37 -6.91 -10.09 11.72
N ASN A 38 -7.92 -10.61 12.45
CA ASN A 38 -7.67 -11.40 13.64
C ASN A 38 -7.15 -12.80 13.34
N GLU A 39 -7.24 -13.22 12.08
CA GLU A 39 -6.89 -14.58 11.70
C GLU A 39 -5.43 -14.73 11.32
N THR A 40 -4.73 -13.64 11.09
CA THR A 40 -3.33 -13.71 10.72
C THR A 40 -2.44 -13.69 11.94
N ILE A 41 -1.36 -14.48 11.90
CA ILE A 41 -0.31 -14.45 12.91
C ILE A 41 0.84 -13.52 12.51
N PHE A 42 0.78 -12.96 11.32
CA PHE A 42 1.79 -12.01 10.84
C PHE A 42 1.45 -10.60 11.32
N LYS A 43 2.49 -9.80 11.45
CA LYS A 43 2.35 -8.38 11.77
C LYS A 43 2.71 -7.56 10.56
N PHE A 44 1.99 -6.48 10.35
CA PHE A 44 2.14 -5.65 9.15
C PHE A 44 2.37 -4.21 9.54
N ALA A 45 3.28 -3.56 8.85
CA ALA A 45 3.57 -2.14 9.06
C ALA A 45 3.94 -1.50 7.74
N ILE A 46 3.70 -0.20 7.65
CA ILE A 46 4.01 0.59 6.47
C ILE A 46 4.91 1.75 6.88
N ASP A 47 5.98 1.97 6.11
CA ASP A 47 6.85 3.12 6.34
C ASP A 47 6.18 4.35 5.73
N THR A 48 5.63 5.20 6.60
CA THR A 48 4.88 6.36 6.13
C THR A 48 5.74 7.36 5.37
N SER A 49 7.04 7.42 5.66
CA SER A 49 7.94 8.31 4.91
C SER A 49 8.17 7.84 3.48
N SER A 50 7.87 6.58 3.19
CA SER A 50 8.04 6.03 1.85
C SER A 50 6.83 6.22 0.96
N ILE A 51 5.71 6.66 1.51
CA ILE A 51 4.47 6.76 0.75
C ILE A 51 4.59 7.85 -0.31
N LEU A 52 4.38 7.47 -1.55
CA LEU A 52 4.49 8.37 -2.69
C LEU A 52 3.23 8.25 -3.53
N ILE A 53 2.46 9.33 -3.56
CA ILE A 53 1.23 9.37 -4.36
C ILE A 53 1.63 9.85 -5.75
N GLY A 54 1.67 8.91 -6.70
CA GLY A 54 2.13 9.23 -8.04
C GLY A 54 1.09 9.95 -8.86
N THR A 55 1.57 10.72 -9.84
CA THR A 55 0.67 11.40 -10.79
C THR A 55 0.03 10.42 -11.77
N ASP A 56 0.54 9.19 -11.81
CA ASP A 56 -0.02 8.12 -12.64
C ASP A 56 -1.17 7.38 -11.96
N GLY A 57 -1.58 7.80 -10.77
CA GLY A 57 -2.64 7.12 -10.03
C GLY A 57 -2.18 5.95 -9.20
N VAL A 58 -0.87 5.76 -9.08
CA VAL A 58 -0.30 4.67 -8.27
C VAL A 58 0.24 5.26 -6.98
N THR A 59 -0.15 4.69 -5.84
CA THR A 59 0.43 5.04 -4.55
C THR A 59 1.43 3.96 -4.18
N ARG A 60 2.69 4.35 -4.03
CA ARG A 60 3.80 3.42 -3.76
C ARG A 60 4.24 3.56 -2.31
N TYR A 61 4.76 2.47 -1.74
CA TYR A 61 5.11 2.43 -0.32
C TYR A 61 6.00 1.24 0.00
N ILE A 62 6.72 1.34 1.13
CA ILE A 62 7.45 0.21 1.71
C ILE A 62 6.57 -0.42 2.76
N VAL A 63 6.40 -1.74 2.67
CA VAL A 63 5.66 -2.53 3.66
C VAL A 63 6.61 -3.51 4.32
N VAL A 64 6.42 -3.72 5.62
CA VAL A 64 7.19 -4.67 6.42
C VAL A 64 6.24 -5.74 6.95
N ILE A 65 6.52 -6.98 6.63
CA ILE A 65 5.73 -8.13 7.08
C ILE A 65 6.59 -8.93 8.03
N THR A 66 6.14 -9.09 9.27
CA THR A 66 6.90 -9.78 10.29
C THR A 66 6.22 -11.10 10.64
N ASN A 67 6.97 -12.20 10.57
CA ASN A 67 6.43 -13.50 10.95
C ASN A 67 6.53 -13.70 12.46
N PRO A 68 5.91 -14.75 13.01
CA PRO A 68 5.93 -14.97 14.47
C PRO A 68 7.32 -15.17 15.06
N SER A 69 8.29 -15.60 14.25
CA SER A 69 9.66 -15.78 14.73
C SER A 69 10.46 -14.49 14.70
N GLY A 70 9.88 -13.39 14.23
CA GLY A 70 10.54 -12.11 14.15
C GLY A 70 11.23 -11.84 12.82
N GLY A 71 11.19 -12.77 11.87
CA GLY A 71 11.75 -12.54 10.55
C GLY A 71 10.92 -11.54 9.76
N GLU A 72 11.58 -10.70 8.98
CA GLU A 72 10.92 -9.64 8.25
C GLU A 72 11.04 -9.86 6.76
N GLN A 73 9.94 -9.56 6.05
CA GLN A 73 9.91 -9.47 4.60
C GLN A 73 9.56 -8.03 4.27
N ILE A 74 10.44 -7.38 3.52
CA ILE A 74 10.31 -5.95 3.24
C ILE A 74 10.14 -5.78 1.74
N GLN A 75 9.05 -5.11 1.35
CA GLN A 75 8.67 -5.00 -0.05
C GLN A 75 8.34 -3.56 -0.43
N TYR A 76 8.66 -3.19 -1.68
CA TYR A 76 8.20 -1.94 -2.28
C TYR A 76 7.09 -2.27 -3.25
N GLU A 77 5.92 -1.70 -2.99
CA GLU A 77 4.70 -2.04 -3.72
C GLU A 77 3.97 -0.79 -4.16
N GLY A 78 3.03 -0.98 -5.08
CA GLY A 78 2.12 0.08 -5.47
C GLY A 78 0.70 -0.42 -5.51
N ILE A 79 -0.24 0.48 -5.22
CA ILE A 79 -1.68 0.20 -5.29
C ILE A 79 -2.32 1.20 -6.23
N ARG A 80 -3.14 0.68 -7.13
CA ARG A 80 -4.03 1.48 -7.97
C ARG A 80 -5.42 1.43 -7.36
N CYS A 81 -5.89 2.57 -6.86
CA CYS A 81 -7.21 2.63 -6.26
C CYS A 81 -8.33 2.51 -7.30
N ASP A 82 -8.10 3.02 -8.50
CA ASP A 82 -9.12 3.05 -9.54
C ASP A 82 -9.51 1.66 -10.05
N SER A 83 -8.53 0.75 -10.13
CA SER A 83 -8.77 -0.61 -10.62
C SER A 83 -8.68 -1.65 -9.51
N TYR A 84 -8.34 -1.22 -8.31
CA TYR A 84 -8.19 -2.07 -7.13
C TYR A 84 -7.19 -3.18 -7.38
N GLN A 85 -5.98 -2.78 -7.79
CA GLN A 85 -4.89 -3.69 -8.11
C GLN A 85 -3.63 -3.27 -7.37
N TRP A 86 -2.72 -4.24 -7.20
CA TRP A 86 -1.42 -3.99 -6.57
C TRP A 86 -0.32 -4.62 -7.38
N ARG A 87 0.90 -4.11 -7.22
CA ARG A 87 2.07 -4.59 -7.93
C ARG A 87 3.27 -4.60 -6.99
N LEU A 88 4.10 -5.65 -7.10
CA LEU A 88 5.34 -5.75 -6.35
C LEU A 88 6.48 -5.22 -7.20
N TYR A 89 7.12 -4.14 -6.75
CA TYR A 89 8.23 -3.54 -7.48
C TYR A 89 9.58 -4.12 -7.08
N GLY A 90 9.75 -4.53 -5.82
CA GLY A 90 11.01 -5.08 -5.39
C GLY A 90 10.99 -5.53 -3.95
N ASN A 91 12.06 -6.22 -3.57
CA ASN A 91 12.27 -6.72 -2.22
C ASN A 91 13.56 -6.14 -1.66
N TYR A 92 13.59 -5.91 -0.35
CA TYR A 92 14.76 -5.41 0.34
C TYR A 92 15.40 -6.56 1.10
N ASP A 93 16.65 -6.87 0.77
CA ASP A 93 17.36 -7.96 1.38
C ASP A 93 18.85 -7.65 1.39
N ASN A 94 19.55 -8.03 2.44
CA ASN A 94 20.97 -7.76 2.59
C ASN A 94 21.30 -6.28 2.37
N ASN A 95 20.46 -5.41 2.93
CA ASN A 95 20.64 -3.97 2.91
C ASN A 95 20.60 -3.35 1.52
N LYS A 96 19.91 -3.99 0.58
CA LYS A 96 19.73 -3.42 -0.74
C LYS A 96 18.42 -3.88 -1.38
N TRP A 97 17.93 -3.07 -2.29
CA TRP A 97 16.71 -3.38 -3.03
C TRP A 97 17.02 -4.22 -4.25
N ALA A 98 16.23 -5.27 -4.43
CA ALA A 98 16.28 -6.11 -5.63
C ALA A 98 15.00 -5.85 -6.42
N PRO A 99 15.10 -5.20 -7.59
CA PRO A 99 13.92 -4.90 -8.40
C PRO A 99 13.29 -6.17 -8.96
N ASN A 100 11.98 -6.10 -9.18
CA ASN A 100 11.23 -7.18 -9.82
C ASN A 100 10.55 -6.64 -11.08
N PRO A 101 11.31 -6.42 -12.16
CA PRO A 101 10.78 -5.72 -13.33
C PRO A 101 9.71 -6.49 -14.09
N LEU A 102 9.64 -7.81 -13.87
CA LEU A 102 8.67 -8.65 -14.58
C LEU A 102 7.38 -8.84 -13.81
N SER A 103 7.22 -8.15 -12.67
CA SER A 103 5.97 -8.24 -11.93
C SER A 103 4.83 -7.62 -12.72
N SER A 104 3.62 -8.03 -12.42
CA SER A 104 2.43 -7.51 -13.08
C SER A 104 1.42 -7.07 -12.04
N TRP A 105 0.39 -6.38 -12.51
CA TRP A 105 -0.70 -5.94 -11.65
C TRP A 105 -1.59 -7.13 -11.30
N ASN A 106 -1.95 -7.23 -10.02
CA ASN A 106 -2.78 -8.29 -9.48
C ASN A 106 -4.01 -7.68 -8.82
N MET A 107 -5.14 -8.36 -8.94
CA MET A 107 -6.35 -7.91 -8.24
C MET A 107 -6.15 -8.03 -6.73
N ILE A 108 -6.62 -7.04 -6.01
CA ILE A 108 -6.59 -7.05 -4.55
C ILE A 108 -7.72 -7.95 -4.06
N LYS A 109 -7.38 -8.86 -3.15
CA LYS A 109 -8.34 -9.79 -2.55
C LYS A 109 -8.59 -9.39 -1.10
N MET A 110 -9.87 -9.19 -0.75
CA MET A 110 -10.25 -8.65 0.55
C MET A 110 -10.48 -9.69 1.62
N HIS A 111 -10.87 -10.89 1.21
CA HIS A 111 -11.43 -11.85 2.16
C HIS A 111 -10.49 -13.01 2.51
N VAL A 112 -9.21 -12.86 2.18
CA VAL A 112 -8.21 -13.88 2.46
C VAL A 112 -7.31 -13.36 3.58
N PRO A 113 -7.10 -14.16 4.65
CA PRO A 113 -6.15 -13.77 5.69
C PRO A 113 -4.78 -13.46 5.07
N ASN A 114 -4.06 -12.51 5.64
CA ASN A 114 -2.76 -12.05 5.18
C ASN A 114 -2.81 -11.24 3.88
N ARG A 115 -4.00 -10.89 3.41
CA ARG A 115 -4.12 -10.01 2.24
C ARG A 115 -4.07 -8.56 2.70
N TYR A 116 -2.89 -8.14 3.07
CA TYR A 116 -2.68 -6.82 3.64
C TYR A 116 -2.88 -5.70 2.62
N GLN A 117 -2.74 -5.99 1.31
CA GLN A 117 -3.00 -4.98 0.30
C GLN A 117 -4.46 -4.49 0.36
N GLY A 118 -5.39 -5.42 0.63
CA GLY A 118 -6.79 -5.05 0.80
C GLY A 118 -7.00 -4.16 2.02
N ALA A 119 -6.33 -4.50 3.12
CA ALA A 119 -6.42 -3.69 4.33
C ALA A 119 -5.84 -2.29 4.12
N LEU A 120 -4.71 -2.21 3.41
CA LEU A 120 -4.11 -0.90 3.10
C LEU A 120 -5.01 -0.08 2.18
N ALA A 121 -5.53 -0.71 1.13
CA ALA A 121 -6.34 0.00 0.16
C ALA A 121 -7.62 0.53 0.80
N SER A 122 -8.37 -0.34 1.47
CA SER A 122 -9.66 0.06 2.03
C SER A 122 -9.54 0.88 3.31
N GLY A 123 -8.50 0.62 4.09
CA GLY A 123 -8.35 1.26 5.40
C GLY A 123 -7.53 2.53 5.39
N ALA A 124 -6.66 2.73 4.40
CA ALA A 124 -5.72 3.84 4.46
C ALA A 124 -5.51 4.59 3.16
N LEU A 125 -5.36 3.89 2.03
CA LEU A 125 -4.83 4.53 0.83
C LEU A 125 -5.89 4.99 -0.17
N CYS A 126 -7.06 4.36 -0.19
CA CYS A 126 -8.08 4.62 -1.19
C CYS A 126 -9.38 5.11 -0.56
N ASN A 127 -10.04 6.04 -1.25
CA ASN A 127 -11.41 6.43 -0.92
C ASN A 127 -12.39 5.38 -1.42
N PHE A 128 -13.58 5.37 -0.84
CA PHE A 128 -14.59 4.42 -1.29
C PHE A 128 -15.06 4.70 -2.74
N ASN A 129 -14.73 5.87 -3.30
CA ASN A 129 -15.05 6.18 -4.69
C ASN A 129 -13.90 5.79 -5.65
N SER A 130 -13.02 4.91 -5.21
CA SER A 130 -11.94 4.35 -6.03
C SER A 130 -10.89 5.38 -6.44
N GLN A 131 -10.66 6.36 -5.61
CA GLN A 131 -9.59 7.34 -5.81
C GLN A 131 -8.59 7.27 -4.68
N GLU A 132 -7.34 7.61 -4.97
CA GLU A 132 -6.33 7.68 -3.93
C GLU A 132 -6.62 8.84 -2.97
N LYS A 133 -6.27 8.63 -1.71
CA LYS A 133 -6.41 9.67 -0.70
C LYS A 133 -5.24 10.64 -0.76
N SER A 134 -5.44 11.84 -0.24
CA SER A 134 -4.34 12.78 -0.02
C SER A 134 -3.41 12.24 1.07
N MET A 135 -2.18 12.73 1.10
CA MET A 135 -1.23 12.31 2.13
C MET A 135 -1.75 12.59 3.53
N LYS A 136 -2.39 13.74 3.73
CA LYS A 136 -2.96 14.09 5.04
C LYS A 136 -4.02 13.07 5.46
N SER A 137 -4.88 12.67 4.54
CA SER A 137 -5.93 11.71 4.81
C SER A 137 -5.35 10.33 5.10
N ILE A 138 -4.32 9.93 4.36
CA ILE A 138 -3.64 8.66 4.60
C ILE A 138 -3.03 8.63 5.99
N MET A 139 -2.28 9.67 6.36
CA MET A 139 -1.64 9.73 7.66
C MET A 139 -2.67 9.72 8.79
N ASN A 140 -3.79 10.38 8.57
CA ASN A 140 -4.87 10.38 9.55
C ASN A 140 -5.45 8.97 9.73
N SER A 141 -5.62 8.23 8.64
CA SER A 141 -6.14 6.87 8.69
C SER A 141 -5.17 5.89 9.36
N LEU A 142 -3.87 6.16 9.28
CA LEU A 142 -2.85 5.30 9.85
C LEU A 142 -2.52 5.64 11.30
N ASP A 143 -3.03 6.77 11.81
CA ASP A 143 -2.76 7.19 13.18
C ASP A 143 -3.41 6.19 14.14
N PRO A 144 -2.63 5.53 15.01
CA PRO A 144 -3.20 4.57 15.96
C PRO A 144 -4.19 5.19 16.94
N ASN A 145 -4.12 6.50 17.15
CA ASN A 145 -5.02 7.19 18.07
C ASN A 145 -6.31 7.63 17.40
N ASN A 146 -6.42 7.48 16.08
CA ASN A 146 -7.58 7.94 15.32
C ASN A 146 -8.33 6.73 14.75
N PHE A 147 -8.61 5.77 15.61
CA PHE A 147 -9.20 4.53 15.19
C PHE A 147 -10.72 4.63 15.20
N ILE A 148 -11.34 4.49 14.05
CA ILE A 148 -12.79 4.57 13.90
C ILE A 148 -13.35 3.15 14.00
N GLY A 149 -14.45 3.00 14.72
CA GLY A 149 -15.09 1.71 14.91
C GLY A 149 -14.78 1.04 16.22
N GLY A 150 -13.91 1.63 17.03
CA GLY A 150 -13.71 1.20 18.40
C GLY A 150 -12.93 -0.09 18.59
N ILE A 151 -12.39 -0.67 17.52
CA ILE A 151 -11.64 -1.91 17.62
C ILE A 151 -10.17 -1.60 17.42
N LYS A 152 -9.38 -1.83 18.46
CA LYS A 152 -7.95 -1.60 18.36
C LYS A 152 -7.26 -2.76 17.68
N PRO A 153 -6.27 -2.49 16.83
CA PRO A 153 -5.47 -3.58 16.27
C PRO A 153 -4.79 -4.37 17.37
N THR A 154 -4.88 -5.68 17.30
CA THR A 154 -4.29 -6.57 18.30
C THR A 154 -3.02 -7.24 17.79
N ASN A 155 -2.76 -7.16 16.50
CA ASN A 155 -1.57 -7.73 15.91
C ASN A 155 -0.72 -6.64 15.25
N SER A 156 -0.65 -5.49 15.87
CA SER A 156 0.09 -4.36 15.36
C SER A 156 1.59 -4.58 15.48
N TYR A 157 2.32 -4.00 14.54
CA TYR A 157 3.77 -4.03 14.53
C TYR A 157 4.31 -3.32 15.78
N GLY A 158 5.21 -3.98 16.50
CA GLY A 158 5.83 -3.39 17.67
C GLY A 158 5.00 -3.39 18.93
N ASP A 159 3.82 -3.92 18.89
CA ASP A 159 2.98 -4.06 20.07
C ASP A 159 3.52 -5.11 20.98
N ARG A 160 3.69 -4.79 22.18
CA ARG A 160 4.03 -5.73 23.07
C ARG A 160 4.82 -5.84 23.82
#